data_808c43bb78bcb10e780fb7860ff93c35
#
_entry.id   808c43bb78bcb10e780fb7860ff93c35
#
_cell.length_a   1.000
_cell.length_b   1.000
_cell.length_c   1.000
_cell.angle_alpha   90.00
_cell.angle_beta   90.00
_cell.angle_gamma   90.00
#
_symmetry.space_group_name_H-M   'P 1'
#
loop_
_entity.id
_entity.type
_entity.pdbx_description
1 polymer ?
#
loop_
_entity_poly.entity_id
_entity_poly.type
_entity_poly.pdbx_seq_one_letter_code
_entity_poly.pdbx_strand_id
1 'polypeptide(L)'
;MDRNKIEEIANHYGLENQSRQLIEEMAELTVALNKYHRVFSKEYRSIKDCAKLETLTMNIAEEITDVQIMLEQIKFLLGVTVGDIEYIAEKKLKRQIKRMDKE
;
A
#
# COMPACT_ATOMS: atom_id res chain seq x y z
N MET A 1 13.69 -4.44 -1.12
CA MET A 1 13.74 -3.54 -2.31
C MET A 1 15.16 -3.00 -2.47
N ASP A 2 15.60 -2.88 -3.70
CA ASP A 2 16.93 -2.36 -4.01
C ASP A 2 16.99 -0.86 -3.66
N ARG A 3 17.71 -0.53 -2.60
CA ARG A 3 17.81 0.84 -2.08
C ARG A 3 18.43 1.80 -3.08
N ASN A 4 19.45 1.37 -3.81
CA ASN A 4 20.12 2.22 -4.79
C ASN A 4 19.19 2.62 -5.93
N LYS A 5 18.39 1.67 -6.41
CA LYS A 5 17.39 1.94 -7.47
C LYS A 5 16.29 2.89 -6.99
N ILE A 6 15.80 2.70 -5.76
CA ILE A 6 14.81 3.59 -5.15
C ILE A 6 15.34 5.03 -5.14
N GLU A 7 16.55 5.24 -4.64
CA GLU A 7 17.14 6.58 -4.52
C GLU A 7 17.43 7.21 -5.88
N GLU A 8 17.90 6.41 -6.83
CA GLU A 8 18.16 6.88 -8.19
C GLU A 8 16.88 7.40 -8.86
N ILE A 9 15.79 6.63 -8.77
CA ILE A 9 14.50 7.00 -9.36
C ILE A 9 13.93 8.24 -8.66
N ALA A 10 13.98 8.25 -7.33
CA ALA A 10 13.49 9.37 -6.53
C ALA A 10 14.20 10.68 -6.89
N ASN A 11 15.53 10.64 -7.00
CA ASN A 11 16.31 11.80 -7.34
C ASN A 11 16.07 12.28 -8.78
N HIS A 12 15.80 11.34 -9.69
CA HIS A 12 15.56 11.67 -11.09
C HIS A 12 14.25 12.47 -11.25
N TYR A 13 13.17 12.04 -10.62
CA TYR A 13 11.86 12.67 -10.79
C TYR A 13 11.56 13.76 -9.79
N GLY A 14 12.05 13.65 -8.56
CA GLY A 14 11.87 14.63 -7.50
C GLY A 14 10.56 14.48 -6.71
N LEU A 15 10.49 15.21 -5.61
CA LEU A 15 9.39 15.08 -4.63
C LEU A 15 8.01 15.37 -5.21
N GLU A 16 7.89 16.46 -5.97
CA GLU A 16 6.57 16.87 -6.50
C GLU A 16 6.00 15.80 -7.44
N ASN A 17 6.78 15.34 -8.41
CA ASN A 17 6.33 14.33 -9.36
C ASN A 17 6.01 13.01 -8.66
N GLN A 18 6.88 12.58 -7.74
CA GLN A 18 6.70 11.30 -7.05
C GLN A 18 5.56 11.35 -6.04
N SER A 19 5.27 12.49 -5.44
CA SER A 19 4.09 12.67 -4.59
C SER A 19 2.80 12.50 -5.38
N ARG A 20 2.75 13.07 -6.59
CA ARG A 20 1.59 12.91 -7.48
C ARG A 20 1.44 11.47 -7.96
N GLN A 21 2.56 10.82 -8.28
CA GLN A 21 2.56 9.41 -8.69
C GLN A 21 2.08 8.50 -7.55
N LEU A 22 2.48 8.77 -6.32
CA LEU A 22 1.99 8.04 -5.15
C LEU A 22 0.48 8.15 -5.02
N ILE A 23 -0.08 9.36 -5.19
CA ILE A 23 -1.53 9.57 -5.13
C ILE A 23 -2.25 8.72 -6.18
N GLU A 24 -1.72 8.65 -7.40
CA GLU A 24 -2.28 7.81 -8.46
C GLU A 24 -2.23 6.32 -8.09
N GLU A 25 -1.07 5.85 -7.58
CA GLU A 25 -0.91 4.45 -7.18
C GLU A 25 -1.84 4.08 -6.03
N MET A 26 -2.05 4.98 -5.07
CA MET A 26 -3.00 4.75 -3.98
C MET A 26 -4.44 4.65 -4.51
N ALA A 27 -4.80 5.45 -5.51
CA ALA A 27 -6.11 5.37 -6.14
C ALA A 27 -6.30 4.04 -6.87
N GLU A 28 -5.27 3.55 -7.56
CA GLU A 28 -5.29 2.25 -8.23
C GLU A 28 -5.42 1.10 -7.24
N LEU A 29 -4.74 1.17 -6.09
CA LEU A 29 -4.90 0.21 -5.01
C LEU A 29 -6.34 0.21 -4.48
N THR A 30 -6.92 1.38 -4.31
CA THR A 30 -8.32 1.52 -3.88
C THR A 30 -9.27 0.81 -4.85
N VAL A 31 -9.08 1.02 -6.16
CA VAL A 31 -9.88 0.36 -7.20
C VAL A 31 -9.71 -1.16 -7.13
N ALA A 32 -8.49 -1.65 -6.98
CA ALA A 32 -8.20 -3.08 -6.89
C ALA A 32 -8.88 -3.72 -5.68
N LEU A 33 -8.83 -3.07 -4.52
CA LEU A 33 -9.49 -3.53 -3.30
C LEU A 33 -11.02 -3.55 -3.47
N ASN A 34 -11.60 -2.53 -4.10
CA ASN A 34 -13.04 -2.49 -4.35
C ASN A 34 -13.49 -3.60 -5.30
N LYS A 35 -12.70 -3.90 -6.33
CA LYS A 35 -12.99 -5.02 -7.24
C LYS A 35 -13.00 -6.36 -6.51
N TYR A 36 -12.00 -6.59 -5.67
CA TYR A 36 -11.93 -7.79 -4.84
C TYR A 36 -13.16 -7.88 -3.93
N HIS A 37 -13.47 -6.79 -3.25
CA HIS A 37 -14.55 -6.74 -2.25
C HIS A 37 -15.91 -7.02 -2.88
N ARG A 38 -16.17 -6.55 -4.09
CA ARG A 38 -17.42 -6.83 -4.81
C ARG A 38 -17.66 -8.30 -5.06
N VAL A 39 -16.59 -9.07 -5.33
CA VAL A 39 -16.72 -10.51 -5.52
C VAL A 39 -16.75 -11.23 -4.18
N PHE A 40 -15.86 -10.88 -3.26
CA PHE A 40 -15.76 -11.49 -1.93
C PHE A 40 -17.05 -11.34 -1.11
N SER A 41 -17.73 -10.21 -1.22
CA SER A 41 -18.93 -9.89 -0.44
C SER A 41 -20.22 -10.53 -0.98
N LYS A 42 -20.17 -11.27 -2.09
CA LYS A 42 -21.33 -11.99 -2.60
C LYS A 42 -21.80 -13.01 -1.56
N GLU A 43 -23.10 -13.10 -1.34
CA GLU A 43 -23.71 -14.10 -0.46
C GLU A 43 -23.39 -15.52 -0.91
N TYR A 44 -23.35 -15.73 -2.23
CA TYR A 44 -22.99 -16.99 -2.86
C TYR A 44 -21.91 -16.77 -3.90
N ARG A 45 -20.80 -17.52 -3.80
CA ARG A 45 -19.71 -17.48 -4.76
C ARG A 45 -19.62 -18.77 -5.54
N SER A 46 -19.64 -18.65 -6.88
CA SER A 46 -19.44 -19.76 -7.79
C SER A 46 -17.95 -20.15 -7.85
N ILE A 47 -17.65 -21.29 -8.50
CA ILE A 47 -16.27 -21.71 -8.76
C ILE A 47 -15.53 -20.62 -9.58
N LYS A 48 -16.24 -20.02 -10.54
CA LYS A 48 -15.69 -18.94 -11.35
C LYS A 48 -15.35 -17.70 -10.51
N ASP A 49 -16.19 -17.37 -9.54
CA ASP A 49 -15.92 -16.27 -8.60
C ASP A 49 -14.66 -16.56 -7.77
N CYS A 50 -14.50 -17.79 -7.29
CA CYS A 50 -13.32 -18.17 -6.52
C CYS A 50 -12.02 -18.05 -7.34
N ALA A 51 -12.04 -18.47 -8.60
CA ALA A 51 -10.91 -18.31 -9.52
C ALA A 51 -10.61 -16.82 -9.76
N LYS A 52 -11.65 -16.00 -9.91
CA LYS A 52 -11.50 -14.55 -10.08
C LYS A 52 -10.84 -13.90 -8.86
N LEU A 53 -11.17 -14.35 -7.64
CA LEU A 53 -10.57 -13.84 -6.41
C LEU A 53 -9.05 -14.06 -6.39
N GLU A 54 -8.56 -15.18 -6.90
CA GLU A 54 -7.11 -15.43 -6.99
C GLU A 54 -6.43 -14.41 -7.89
N THR A 55 -7.00 -14.14 -9.06
CA THR A 55 -6.47 -13.13 -9.99
C THR A 55 -6.50 -11.73 -9.36
N LEU A 56 -7.60 -11.38 -8.69
CA LEU A 56 -7.76 -10.09 -8.03
C LEU A 56 -6.78 -9.93 -6.87
N THR A 57 -6.47 -11.01 -6.14
CA THR A 57 -5.44 -11.01 -5.09
C THR A 57 -4.07 -10.63 -5.66
N MET A 58 -3.70 -11.21 -6.81
CA MET A 58 -2.43 -10.87 -7.46
C MET A 58 -2.40 -9.43 -7.95
N ASN A 59 -3.52 -8.93 -8.45
CA ASN A 59 -3.64 -7.52 -8.84
C ASN A 59 -3.44 -6.60 -7.63
N ILE A 60 -4.02 -6.95 -6.48
CA ILE A 60 -3.82 -6.19 -5.24
C ILE A 60 -2.34 -6.21 -4.84
N ALA A 61 -1.68 -7.38 -4.93
CA ALA A 61 -0.26 -7.50 -4.62
C ALA A 61 0.60 -6.59 -5.49
N GLU A 62 0.28 -6.48 -6.79
CA GLU A 62 0.97 -5.57 -7.70
C GLU A 62 0.77 -4.11 -7.28
N GLU A 63 -0.46 -3.71 -6.97
CA GLU A 63 -0.76 -2.34 -6.56
C GLU A 63 -0.14 -2.00 -5.19
N ILE A 64 -0.12 -2.94 -4.25
CA ILE A 64 0.59 -2.77 -2.97
C ILE A 64 2.07 -2.51 -3.24
N THR A 65 2.66 -3.29 -4.14
CA THR A 65 4.08 -3.14 -4.48
C THR A 65 4.37 -1.77 -5.07
N ASP A 66 3.54 -1.30 -5.99
CA ASP A 66 3.68 0.02 -6.60
C ASP A 66 3.61 1.12 -5.53
N VAL A 67 2.65 1.04 -4.61
CA VAL A 67 2.51 1.99 -3.49
C VAL A 67 3.75 1.95 -2.58
N GLN A 68 4.23 0.75 -2.24
CA GLN A 68 5.41 0.60 -1.37
C GLN A 68 6.67 1.19 -2.00
N ILE A 69 6.87 0.98 -3.31
CA ILE A 69 8.00 1.58 -4.03
C ILE A 69 7.92 3.10 -3.96
N MET A 70 6.75 3.67 -4.17
CA MET A 70 6.56 5.12 -4.09
C MET A 70 6.75 5.65 -2.67
N LEU A 71 6.24 4.93 -1.67
CA LEU A 71 6.43 5.31 -0.26
C LEU A 71 7.91 5.35 0.14
N GLU A 72 8.70 4.39 -0.33
CA GLU A 72 10.15 4.38 -0.07
C GLU A 72 10.84 5.59 -0.70
N GLN A 73 10.43 5.99 -1.90
CA GLN A 73 10.95 7.19 -2.56
C GLN A 73 10.58 8.47 -1.80
N ILE A 74 9.33 8.60 -1.37
CA ILE A 74 8.87 9.77 -0.61
C ILE A 74 9.61 9.88 0.72
N LYS A 75 9.74 8.77 1.45
CA LYS A 75 10.50 8.75 2.71
C LYS A 75 11.93 9.24 2.50
N PHE A 76 12.59 8.74 1.46
CA PHE A 76 13.95 9.16 1.11
C PHE A 76 14.02 10.66 0.80
N LEU A 77 13.13 11.15 -0.05
CA LEU A 77 13.12 12.56 -0.46
C LEU A 77 12.81 13.53 0.69
N LEU A 78 12.00 13.10 1.65
CA LEU A 78 11.65 13.90 2.83
C LEU A 78 12.62 13.70 4.01
N GLY A 79 13.53 12.74 3.92
CA GLY A 79 14.42 12.42 5.03
C GLY A 79 13.74 11.72 6.19
N VAL A 80 12.62 11.03 5.93
CA VAL A 80 11.92 10.23 6.95
C VAL A 80 12.66 8.90 7.10
N THR A 81 13.17 8.64 8.30
CA THR A 81 13.98 7.45 8.58
C THR A 81 13.15 6.25 9.00
N VAL A 82 13.77 5.06 8.91
CA VAL A 82 13.18 3.82 9.44
C VAL A 82 12.86 4.00 10.94
N GLY A 83 13.75 4.64 11.69
CA GLY A 83 13.54 4.92 13.12
C GLY A 83 12.32 5.79 13.37
N ASP A 84 12.10 6.82 12.55
CA ASP A 84 10.90 7.67 12.64
C ASP A 84 9.63 6.85 12.47
N ILE A 85 9.59 6.00 11.43
CA ILE A 85 8.43 5.17 11.12
C ILE A 85 8.18 4.16 12.24
N GLU A 86 9.21 3.48 12.73
CA GLU A 86 9.06 2.49 13.80
C GLU A 86 8.57 3.13 15.11
N TYR A 87 9.10 4.29 15.46
CA TYR A 87 8.68 5.01 16.66
C TYR A 87 7.19 5.38 16.60
N ILE A 88 6.75 5.93 15.48
CA ILE A 88 5.34 6.31 15.26
C ILE A 88 4.45 5.06 15.23
N ALA A 89 4.88 4.02 14.52
CA ALA A 89 4.11 2.78 14.38
C ALA A 89 3.88 2.12 15.73
N GLU A 90 4.89 2.05 16.59
CA GLU A 90 4.77 1.44 17.92
C GLU A 90 3.67 2.12 18.75
N LYS A 91 3.64 3.44 18.76
CA LYS A 91 2.61 4.20 19.46
C LYS A 91 1.20 3.96 18.91
N LYS A 92 1.09 3.95 17.58
CA LYS A 92 -0.20 3.75 16.92
C LYS A 92 -0.74 2.35 17.12
N LEU A 93 0.12 1.34 17.05
CA LEU A 93 -0.27 -0.05 17.27
C LEU A 93 -0.73 -0.28 18.73
N LYS A 94 -0.02 0.26 19.69
CA LYS A 94 -0.46 0.22 21.10
C LYS A 94 -1.85 0.82 21.28
N ARG A 95 -2.10 1.95 20.62
CA ARG A 95 -3.40 2.63 20.69
C ARG A 95 -4.51 1.78 20.09
N GLN A 96 -4.24 1.13 18.96
CA GLN A 96 -5.19 0.26 18.30
C GLN A 96 -5.52 -0.98 19.17
N ILE A 97 -4.52 -1.58 19.78
CA ILE A 97 -4.71 -2.71 20.70
C ILE A 97 -5.60 -2.31 21.86
N LYS A 98 -5.36 -1.13 22.47
CA LYS A 98 -6.21 -0.63 23.57
C LYS A 98 -7.66 -0.43 23.13
N ARG A 99 -7.90 0.03 21.91
CA ARG A 99 -9.25 0.19 21.36
C ARG A 99 -9.96 -1.16 21.23
N MET A 100 -9.23 -2.18 20.76
CA MET A 100 -9.78 -3.54 20.62
C MET A 100 -10.23 -4.10 21.97
N ASP A 101 -9.47 -3.85 23.04
CA ASP A 101 -9.81 -4.32 24.39
C ASP A 101 -11.11 -3.69 24.94
N LYS A 102 -11.54 -2.56 24.36
CA LYS A 102 -12.76 -1.86 24.78
C LYS A 102 -13.99 -2.20 23.93
N GLU A 103 -13.80 -2.92 22.84
CA GLU A 103 -14.89 -3.34 21.95
C GLU A 103 -15.65 -4.61 22.48
#